data_4671b3bb3cdf873d51ab346697266be3
#
_entry.id   4671b3bb3cdf873d51ab346697266be3
#
_cell.length_a   1.000
_cell.length_b   1.000
_cell.length_c   1.000
_cell.angle_alpha   90.00
_cell.angle_beta   90.00
_cell.angle_gamma   90.00
#
_symmetry.space_group_name_H-M   'P 1'
#
loop_
_entity.id
_entity.type
_entity.pdbx_description
1 polymer ?
#
loop_
_entity_poly.entity_id
_entity_poly.type
_entity_poly.pdbx_seq_one_letter_code
_entity_poly.pdbx_strand_id
1 'polypeptide(L)'
;MKKILFACFAVLSLTACGTTKPSTFYVLDSNALPVESKMLKNADNIKIGIEPVFVPNYLNRPQIVIRDDDGVTLKMSEFNRWAEQISDVFPRVLATSISETMK
;
A
#
# COMPACT_ATOMS: atom_id res chain seq x y z
N MET A 1 -33.65 44.20 -6.48
CA MET A 1 -33.16 43.18 -7.44
C MET A 1 -31.69 42.82 -7.21
N LYS A 2 -30.75 43.78 -7.04
CA LYS A 2 -29.32 43.45 -6.79
C LYS A 2 -29.06 42.58 -5.52
N LYS A 3 -29.83 42.84 -4.44
CA LYS A 3 -29.68 42.08 -3.17
C LYS A 3 -30.17 40.63 -3.29
N ILE A 4 -31.19 40.39 -4.09
CA ILE A 4 -31.73 39.01 -4.34
C ILE A 4 -30.76 38.21 -5.23
N LEU A 5 -30.16 38.90 -6.22
CA LEU A 5 -29.16 38.25 -7.08
C LEU A 5 -27.91 37.83 -6.30
N PHE A 6 -27.47 38.66 -5.32
CA PHE A 6 -26.34 38.36 -4.47
C PHE A 6 -26.64 37.20 -3.49
N ALA A 7 -27.87 37.14 -2.97
CA ALA A 7 -28.30 36.06 -2.10
C ALA A 7 -28.38 34.71 -2.86
N CYS A 8 -28.90 34.70 -4.09
CA CYS A 8 -28.92 33.50 -4.93
C CYS A 8 -27.50 33.00 -5.27
N PHE A 9 -26.56 33.90 -5.56
CA PHE A 9 -25.17 33.54 -5.83
C PHE A 9 -24.47 32.94 -4.60
N ALA A 10 -24.74 33.49 -3.40
CA ALA A 10 -24.21 32.95 -2.15
C ALA A 10 -24.75 31.53 -1.83
N VAL A 11 -26.01 31.25 -2.12
CA VAL A 11 -26.61 29.93 -1.89
C VAL A 11 -26.07 28.87 -2.87
N LEU A 12 -25.80 29.24 -4.13
CA LEU A 12 -25.19 28.31 -5.10
C LEU A 12 -23.75 27.91 -4.73
N SER A 13 -23.03 28.77 -4.00
CA SER A 13 -21.64 28.48 -3.59
C SER A 13 -21.54 27.44 -2.47
N LEU A 14 -22.61 27.15 -1.73
CA LEU A 14 -22.61 26.19 -0.62
C LEU A 14 -22.81 24.72 -1.06
N THR A 15 -23.21 24.47 -2.31
CA THR A 15 -23.47 23.11 -2.81
C THR A 15 -22.24 22.44 -3.43
N ALA A 16 -21.06 23.06 -3.39
CA ALA A 16 -19.83 22.56 -3.99
C ALA A 16 -19.05 21.54 -3.12
N CYS A 17 -19.69 20.89 -2.14
CA CYS A 17 -19.09 19.75 -1.42
C CYS A 17 -19.08 18.51 -2.34
N GLY A 18 -18.06 18.38 -3.19
CA GLY A 18 -17.80 17.18 -3.95
C GLY A 18 -17.47 16.01 -3.03
N THR A 19 -18.11 14.87 -3.22
CA THR A 19 -17.84 13.64 -2.49
C THR A 19 -16.47 13.10 -2.94
N THR A 20 -15.47 13.08 -2.05
CA THR A 20 -14.17 12.50 -2.34
C THR A 20 -14.30 10.97 -2.44
N LYS A 21 -13.69 10.36 -3.45
CA LYS A 21 -13.65 8.90 -3.61
C LYS A 21 -13.04 8.27 -2.35
N PRO A 22 -13.64 7.20 -1.79
CA PRO A 22 -13.07 6.52 -0.62
C PRO A 22 -11.72 5.88 -0.96
N SER A 23 -10.81 5.87 0.01
CA SER A 23 -9.51 5.20 -0.12
C SER A 23 -9.67 3.69 0.02
N THR A 24 -8.96 2.93 -0.80
CA THR A 24 -8.84 1.49 -0.73
C THR A 24 -7.53 1.14 -0.04
N PHE A 25 -7.59 0.24 0.95
CA PHE A 25 -6.42 -0.21 1.68
C PHE A 25 -6.03 -1.62 1.26
N TYR A 26 -4.74 -1.82 1.06
CA TYR A 26 -4.14 -3.08 0.66
C TYR A 26 -3.25 -3.61 1.77
N VAL A 27 -3.30 -4.91 1.98
CA VAL A 27 -2.45 -5.64 2.92
C VAL A 27 -1.47 -6.49 2.13
N LEU A 28 -0.20 -6.49 2.54
CA LEU A 28 0.78 -7.43 2.03
C LEU A 28 0.67 -8.73 2.85
N ASP A 29 0.37 -9.84 2.18
CA ASP A 29 0.21 -11.15 2.80
C ASP A 29 1.00 -12.23 2.05
N SER A 30 1.57 -13.19 2.79
CA SER A 30 2.27 -14.34 2.25
C SER A 30 1.35 -15.31 1.50
N ASN A 31 0.08 -15.37 1.87
CA ASN A 31 -0.90 -16.29 1.29
C ASN A 31 -1.42 -15.86 -0.11
N ALA A 32 -0.98 -14.72 -0.62
CA ALA A 32 -1.48 -14.17 -1.89
C ALA A 32 -1.03 -14.95 -3.14
N LEU A 33 -0.02 -15.79 -3.03
CA LEU A 33 0.50 -16.58 -4.16
C LEU A 33 0.59 -18.07 -3.78
N PRO A 34 0.02 -18.98 -4.58
CA PRO A 34 0.30 -20.40 -4.44
C PRO A 34 1.77 -20.63 -4.81
N VAL A 35 2.62 -20.76 -3.80
CA VAL A 35 4.00 -21.17 -4.02
C VAL A 35 4.01 -22.70 -4.12
N GLU A 36 4.37 -23.26 -5.28
CA GLU A 36 4.82 -24.63 -5.34
C GLU A 36 6.14 -24.73 -4.55
N SER A 37 6.00 -24.89 -3.24
CA SER A 37 7.15 -25.06 -2.37
C SER A 37 7.80 -26.42 -2.66
N LYS A 38 8.96 -26.37 -3.31
CA LYS A 38 9.84 -27.52 -3.36
C LYS A 38 10.46 -27.66 -1.98
N MET A 39 9.87 -28.51 -1.13
CA MET A 39 10.37 -28.75 0.22
C MET A 39 11.87 -28.99 0.21
N LEU A 40 12.62 -28.18 0.94
CA LEU A 40 14.05 -28.41 1.17
C LEU A 40 14.18 -29.64 2.06
N LYS A 41 14.66 -30.74 1.50
CA LYS A 41 15.00 -31.94 2.30
C LYS A 41 16.09 -31.56 3.30
N ASN A 42 15.89 -31.85 4.60
CA ASN A 42 16.78 -31.55 5.73
C ASN A 42 16.80 -30.08 6.20
N ALA A 43 15.69 -29.37 6.11
CA ALA A 43 15.57 -28.01 6.63
C ALA A 43 15.53 -27.92 8.18
N ASP A 44 15.31 -29.02 8.88
CA ASP A 44 15.08 -29.07 10.35
C ASP A 44 16.23 -28.45 11.18
N ASN A 45 17.44 -28.39 10.64
CA ASN A 45 18.62 -27.84 11.31
C ASN A 45 19.03 -26.44 10.80
N ILE A 46 18.25 -25.86 9.89
CA ILE A 46 18.55 -24.55 9.32
C ILE A 46 17.82 -23.49 10.15
N LYS A 47 18.59 -22.52 10.70
CA LYS A 47 18.04 -21.33 11.36
C LYS A 47 18.27 -20.13 10.46
N ILE A 48 17.20 -19.49 10.03
CA ILE A 48 17.25 -18.27 9.22
C ILE A 48 16.84 -17.09 10.08
N GLY A 49 17.71 -16.10 10.19
CA GLY A 49 17.41 -14.83 10.82
C GLY A 49 17.06 -13.80 9.74
N ILE A 50 16.02 -13.01 9.97
CA ILE A 50 15.65 -11.91 9.09
C ILE A 50 15.94 -10.60 9.80
N GLU A 51 16.82 -9.82 9.21
CA GLU A 51 17.14 -8.48 9.70
C GLU A 51 16.10 -7.45 9.22
N PRO A 52 15.99 -6.29 9.89
CA PRO A 52 15.14 -5.20 9.43
C PRO A 52 15.46 -4.82 7.97
N VAL A 53 14.44 -4.73 7.16
CA VAL A 53 14.59 -4.38 5.74
C VAL A 53 14.66 -2.86 5.60
N PHE A 54 15.70 -2.38 4.94
CA PHE A 54 15.79 -0.96 4.60
C PHE A 54 14.84 -0.64 3.43
N VAL A 55 13.85 0.20 3.72
CA VAL A 55 12.91 0.70 2.71
C VAL A 55 13.19 2.18 2.47
N PRO A 56 13.47 2.60 1.22
CA PRO A 56 13.65 4.01 0.90
C PRO A 56 12.45 4.85 1.30
N ASN A 57 12.69 6.08 1.77
CA ASN A 57 11.64 6.96 2.30
C ASN A 57 10.49 7.24 1.31
N TYR A 58 10.78 7.24 0.02
CA TYR A 58 9.74 7.47 -0.99
C TYR A 58 8.78 6.29 -1.16
N LEU A 59 9.18 5.08 -0.72
CA LEU A 59 8.33 3.88 -0.67
C LEU A 59 7.71 3.65 0.72
N ASN A 60 8.37 4.13 1.79
CA ASN A 60 7.92 3.94 3.17
C ASN A 60 6.84 4.95 3.55
N ARG A 61 5.72 4.89 2.85
CA ARG A 61 4.56 5.79 2.99
C ARG A 61 3.25 5.05 2.77
N PRO A 62 2.14 5.61 3.25
CA PRO A 62 0.83 4.98 3.08
C PRO A 62 0.40 4.85 1.61
N GLN A 63 0.78 5.79 0.74
CA GLN A 63 0.37 5.77 -0.67
C GLN A 63 1.14 4.70 -1.44
N ILE A 64 0.43 3.93 -2.26
CA ILE A 64 1.07 3.01 -3.20
C ILE A 64 1.79 3.84 -4.28
N VAL A 65 3.07 3.56 -4.44
CA VAL A 65 3.92 4.20 -5.45
C VAL A 65 3.96 3.32 -6.69
N ILE A 66 3.62 3.90 -7.82
CA ILE A 66 3.59 3.23 -9.12
C ILE A 66 4.65 3.88 -10.00
N ARG A 67 5.43 3.05 -10.69
CA ARG A 67 6.36 3.54 -11.70
C ARG A 67 5.59 3.79 -12.99
N ASP A 68 5.83 4.93 -13.62
CA ASP A 68 5.23 5.27 -14.91
C ASP A 68 5.91 4.51 -16.06
N ASP A 69 5.27 4.51 -17.23
CA ASP A 69 5.75 3.80 -18.43
C ASP A 69 7.09 4.32 -18.94
N ASP A 70 7.48 5.55 -18.59
CA ASP A 70 8.80 6.11 -18.89
C ASP A 70 9.95 5.45 -18.10
N GLY A 71 9.64 4.61 -17.11
CA GLY A 71 10.58 3.91 -16.26
C GLY A 71 11.35 4.77 -15.25
N VAL A 72 11.13 6.08 -15.23
CA VAL A 72 11.83 7.05 -14.39
C VAL A 72 10.89 7.77 -13.44
N THR A 73 9.69 8.13 -13.90
CA THR A 73 8.72 8.87 -13.11
C THR A 73 7.99 7.96 -12.14
N LEU A 74 7.82 8.45 -10.90
CA LEU A 74 7.04 7.77 -9.87
C LEU A 74 5.74 8.55 -9.61
N LYS A 75 4.62 7.86 -9.67
CA LYS A 75 3.29 8.37 -9.32
C LYS A 75 2.84 7.80 -7.99
N MET A 76 2.30 8.64 -7.12
CA MET A 76 1.68 8.22 -5.88
C MET A 76 0.19 8.04 -6.10
N SER A 77 -0.34 6.89 -5.71
CA SER A 77 -1.77 6.67 -5.80
C SER A 77 -2.50 7.52 -4.76
N GLU A 78 -3.49 8.27 -5.19
CA GLU A 78 -4.26 9.14 -4.30
C GLU A 78 -5.20 8.34 -3.40
N PHE A 79 -5.82 7.29 -3.94
CA PHE A 79 -6.86 6.51 -3.29
C PHE A 79 -6.47 5.09 -2.91
N ASN A 80 -5.31 4.59 -3.39
CA ASN A 80 -4.82 3.26 -3.03
C ASN A 80 -3.67 3.41 -2.02
N ARG A 81 -3.83 2.75 -0.87
CA ARG A 81 -2.92 2.90 0.26
C ARG A 81 -2.55 1.55 0.86
N TRP A 82 -1.36 1.46 1.41
CA TRP A 82 -0.99 0.36 2.27
C TRP A 82 -1.70 0.50 3.62
N ALA A 83 -2.21 -0.60 4.17
CA ALA A 83 -2.82 -0.65 5.49
C ALA A 83 -1.79 -0.51 6.62
N GLU A 84 -0.56 -0.98 6.35
CA GLU A 84 0.59 -0.91 7.28
C GLU A 84 1.80 -0.32 6.55
N GLN A 85 2.81 0.15 7.30
CA GLN A 85 4.07 0.59 6.70
C GLN A 85 4.83 -0.59 6.10
N ILE A 86 5.38 -0.41 4.91
CA ILE A 86 6.11 -1.47 4.20
C ILE A 86 7.33 -1.94 5.00
N SER A 87 8.04 -1.03 5.68
CA SER A 87 9.17 -1.38 6.56
C SER A 87 8.82 -2.37 7.66
N ASP A 88 7.59 -2.35 8.13
CA ASP A 88 7.15 -3.17 9.26
C ASP A 88 6.52 -4.50 8.80
N VAL A 89 5.72 -4.43 7.73
CA VAL A 89 5.02 -5.62 7.23
C VAL A 89 5.94 -6.54 6.44
N PHE A 90 6.89 -6.00 5.67
CA PHE A 90 7.72 -6.77 4.75
C PHE A 90 8.60 -7.83 5.46
N PRO A 91 9.35 -7.52 6.54
CA PRO A 91 10.11 -8.53 7.28
C PRO A 91 9.23 -9.63 7.85
N ARG A 92 8.05 -9.30 8.34
CA ARG A 92 7.08 -10.25 8.90
C ARG A 92 6.55 -11.20 7.83
N VAL A 93 6.13 -10.68 6.69
CA VAL A 93 5.64 -11.49 5.56
C VAL A 93 6.76 -12.39 5.01
N LEU A 94 7.98 -11.87 4.90
CA LEU A 94 9.13 -12.65 4.45
C LEU A 94 9.44 -13.79 5.42
N ALA A 95 9.42 -13.54 6.74
CA ALA A 95 9.62 -14.57 7.76
C ALA A 95 8.58 -15.67 7.67
N THR A 96 7.31 -15.30 7.50
CA THR A 96 6.20 -16.26 7.37
C THR A 96 6.36 -17.09 6.10
N SER A 97 6.64 -16.47 4.96
CA SER A 97 6.81 -17.16 3.68
C SER A 97 7.96 -18.18 3.72
N ILE A 98 9.10 -17.81 4.31
CA ILE A 98 10.24 -18.70 4.47
C ILE A 98 9.88 -19.86 5.40
N SER A 99 9.24 -19.58 6.54
CA SER A 99 8.83 -20.60 7.49
C SER A 99 7.86 -21.61 6.88
N GLU A 100 6.95 -21.17 6.04
CA GLU A 100 6.00 -22.06 5.34
C GLU A 100 6.68 -22.91 4.26
N THR A 101 7.69 -22.36 3.59
CA THR A 101 8.46 -23.11 2.57
C THR A 101 9.38 -24.17 3.19
N MET A 102 9.76 -23.99 4.45
CA MET A 102 10.67 -24.92 5.16
C MET A 102 9.95 -26.03 5.94
N LYS A 103 8.63 -25.98 6.02
CA LYS A 103 7.81 -27.05 6.63
C LYS A 103 7.53 -28.16 5.67
#